data_0adf3d6d255dc1d0733f5c8ea976e291
#
_entry.id   0adf3d6d255dc1d0733f5c8ea976e291
#
_cell.length_a   1.000
_cell.length_b   1.000
_cell.length_c   1.000
_cell.angle_alpha   90.00
_cell.angle_beta   90.00
_cell.angle_gamma   90.00
#
_symmetry.space_group_name_H-M   'P 1'
#
loop_
_entity.id
_entity.type
_entity.pdbx_description
1 polymer ?
#
loop_
_entity_poly.entity_id
_entity_poly.type
_entity_poly.pdbx_seq_one_letter_code
_entity_poly.pdbx_strand_id
1 'polypeptide(L)'
;MAVNHGCDLNCGKAFLYLSRACEQGLVEEVTGLHEEGYDKGLTSMQAIGYKEWFPFFEGKCSKEEVIEQIKKDTRHFAKRQLTWFRRERDVQMIDKDQFATESDIVEEIIRLAKEKGIL
;
A
#
# COMPACT_ATOMS: atom_id res chain seq x y z
N MET A 1 7.07 15.17 -5.88
CA MET A 1 8.10 14.10 -5.91
C MET A 1 7.47 12.80 -5.44
N ALA A 2 7.62 11.74 -6.17
CA ALA A 2 7.07 10.43 -5.83
C ALA A 2 8.20 9.40 -5.77
N VAL A 3 8.16 8.53 -4.77
CA VAL A 3 9.14 7.44 -4.61
C VAL A 3 8.51 6.15 -5.14
N ASN A 4 9.16 5.55 -6.12
CA ASN A 4 8.79 4.25 -6.63
C ASN A 4 9.47 3.18 -5.79
N HIS A 5 8.70 2.23 -5.27
CA HIS A 5 9.19 1.13 -4.44
C HIS A 5 9.59 -0.12 -5.27
N GLY A 6 10.04 0.10 -6.49
CA GLY A 6 10.49 -1.01 -7.36
C GLY A 6 9.33 -1.93 -7.70
N CYS A 7 8.28 -1.35 -8.22
CA CYS A 7 7.06 -2.10 -8.49
C CYS A 7 7.21 -3.10 -9.62
N ASP A 8 7.68 -4.25 -9.27
CA ASP A 8 7.13 -5.43 -9.88
C ASP A 8 5.78 -5.72 -9.19
N LEU A 9 4.69 -5.21 -9.77
CA LEU A 9 3.33 -5.33 -9.23
C LEU A 9 2.83 -6.78 -9.19
N ASN A 10 3.59 -7.70 -9.76
CA ASN A 10 3.33 -9.14 -9.74
C ASN A 10 4.10 -9.86 -8.64
N CYS A 11 4.89 -9.12 -7.87
CA CYS A 11 5.87 -9.82 -7.08
C CYS A 11 5.40 -10.23 -5.70
N GLY A 12 6.11 -11.23 -5.21
CA GLY A 12 5.99 -11.74 -3.87
C GLY A 12 6.26 -10.72 -2.76
N LYS A 13 6.77 -9.50 -3.07
CA LYS A 13 6.97 -8.48 -2.04
C LYS A 13 5.66 -8.02 -1.40
N ALA A 14 4.65 -7.69 -2.22
CA ALA A 14 3.33 -7.33 -1.70
C ALA A 14 2.71 -8.49 -0.91
N PHE A 15 2.88 -9.71 -1.41
CA PHE A 15 2.46 -10.93 -0.72
C PHE A 15 3.17 -11.11 0.63
N LEU A 16 4.50 -10.90 0.67
CA LEU A 16 5.28 -11.00 1.90
C LEU A 16 4.85 -9.96 2.95
N TYR A 17 4.58 -8.73 2.54
CA TYR A 17 4.07 -7.69 3.44
C TYR A 17 2.71 -8.06 4.00
N LEU A 18 1.80 -8.54 3.18
CA LEU A 18 0.48 -8.96 3.61
C LEU A 18 0.55 -10.17 4.54
N SER A 19 1.38 -11.17 4.22
CA SER A 19 1.58 -12.34 5.07
C SER A 19 2.14 -11.94 6.44
N ARG A 20 3.13 -11.05 6.46
CA ARG A 20 3.69 -10.51 7.71
C ARG A 20 2.65 -9.73 8.52
N ALA A 21 1.84 -8.91 7.85
CA ALA A 21 0.76 -8.17 8.51
C ALA A 21 -0.24 -9.13 9.17
N CYS A 22 -0.61 -10.21 8.49
CA CYS A 22 -1.48 -11.24 9.05
C CYS A 22 -0.84 -11.96 10.25
N GLU A 23 0.46 -12.29 10.16
CA GLU A 23 1.21 -12.90 11.26
C GLU A 23 1.36 -11.97 12.46
N GLN A 24 1.43 -10.66 12.23
CA GLN A 24 1.56 -9.61 13.25
C GLN A 24 0.22 -9.19 13.86
N GLY A 25 -0.90 -9.79 13.45
CA GLY A 25 -2.19 -9.58 14.06
C GLY A 25 -3.17 -8.71 13.31
N LEU A 26 -3.01 -8.53 11.99
CA LEU A 26 -3.95 -7.75 11.18
C LEU A 26 -5.38 -8.30 11.26
N VAL A 27 -5.54 -9.63 11.20
CA VAL A 27 -6.86 -10.27 11.25
C VAL A 27 -7.53 -10.03 12.61
N GLU A 28 -6.77 -10.15 13.66
CA GLU A 28 -7.21 -9.94 15.06
C GLU A 28 -7.57 -8.46 15.28
N GLU A 29 -6.79 -7.53 14.74
CA GLU A 29 -7.06 -6.09 14.81
C GLU A 29 -8.39 -5.75 14.15
N VAL A 30 -8.58 -6.19 12.90
CA VAL A 30 -9.80 -5.89 12.15
C VAL A 30 -11.01 -6.58 12.78
N THR A 31 -10.85 -7.81 13.26
CA THR A 31 -11.90 -8.53 13.98
C THR A 31 -12.31 -7.78 15.24
N GLY A 32 -11.34 -7.32 16.02
CA GLY A 32 -11.59 -6.54 17.23
C GLY A 32 -12.34 -5.24 16.93
N LEU A 33 -11.95 -4.51 15.91
CA LEU A 33 -12.63 -3.29 15.48
C LEU A 33 -14.08 -3.59 15.05
N HIS A 34 -14.29 -4.67 14.32
CA HIS A 34 -15.64 -5.09 13.91
C HIS A 34 -16.51 -5.45 15.12
N GLU A 35 -15.97 -6.16 16.10
CA GLU A 35 -16.68 -6.50 17.35
C GLU A 35 -17.02 -5.28 18.18
N GLU A 36 -16.20 -4.23 18.13
CA GLU A 36 -16.46 -2.95 18.79
C GLU A 36 -17.53 -2.10 18.09
N GLY A 37 -18.05 -2.56 16.96
CA GLY A 37 -19.12 -1.90 16.20
C GLY A 37 -18.67 -0.98 15.07
N TYR A 38 -17.37 -0.95 14.77
CA TYR A 38 -16.87 -0.23 13.59
C TYR A 38 -17.21 -1.04 12.33
N ASP A 39 -18.07 -0.51 11.50
CA ASP A 39 -18.57 -1.23 10.32
C ASP A 39 -18.10 -0.61 9.00
N LYS A 40 -18.51 -1.25 7.90
CA LYS A 40 -18.15 -0.85 6.54
C LYS A 40 -18.69 0.53 6.13
N GLY A 41 -19.62 1.09 6.87
CA GLY A 41 -20.14 2.43 6.64
C GLY A 41 -19.18 3.55 7.03
N LEU A 42 -18.20 3.26 7.86
CA LEU A 42 -17.18 4.23 8.28
C LEU A 42 -16.10 4.39 7.23
N THR A 43 -15.73 5.62 6.93
CA THR A 43 -14.68 5.93 5.94
C THR A 43 -13.35 5.26 6.29
N SER A 44 -12.97 5.23 7.56
CA SER A 44 -11.74 4.58 8.04
C SER A 44 -11.72 3.07 7.76
N MET A 45 -12.89 2.43 7.74
CA MET A 45 -13.00 1.00 7.49
C MET A 45 -13.10 0.65 5.99
N GLN A 46 -13.08 1.64 5.11
CA GLN A 46 -13.06 1.46 3.65
C GLN A 46 -11.65 1.38 3.07
N ALA A 47 -10.63 1.50 3.90
CA ALA A 47 -9.24 1.37 3.48
C ALA A 47 -8.93 -0.05 2.98
N ILE A 48 -7.98 -0.15 2.05
CA ILE A 48 -7.44 -1.44 1.61
C ILE A 48 -6.81 -2.16 2.81
N GLY A 49 -7.18 -3.42 2.97
CA GLY A 49 -6.75 -4.22 4.12
C GLY A 49 -7.77 -4.28 5.25
N TYR A 50 -8.80 -3.41 5.23
CA TYR A 50 -9.90 -3.45 6.18
C TYR A 50 -11.22 -3.83 5.50
N LYS A 51 -11.61 -3.17 4.42
CA LYS A 51 -12.89 -3.40 3.73
C LYS A 51 -13.06 -4.84 3.22
N GLU A 52 -11.98 -5.48 2.83
CA GLU A 52 -12.02 -6.84 2.27
C GLU A 52 -12.38 -7.91 3.31
N TRP A 53 -12.26 -7.60 4.60
CA TRP A 53 -12.59 -8.53 5.68
C TRP A 53 -14.08 -8.62 6.00
N PHE A 54 -14.91 -7.64 5.59
CA PHE A 54 -16.34 -7.66 5.88
C PHE A 54 -17.07 -8.86 5.27
N PRO A 55 -16.84 -9.27 4.02
CA PRO A 55 -17.43 -10.50 3.49
C PRO A 55 -17.01 -11.75 4.28
N PHE A 56 -15.80 -11.78 4.82
CA PHE A 56 -15.34 -12.85 5.71
C PHE A 56 -16.14 -12.88 7.02
N PHE A 57 -16.37 -11.74 7.65
CA PHE A 57 -17.19 -11.63 8.87
C PHE A 57 -18.63 -12.02 8.62
N GLU A 58 -19.14 -11.77 7.43
CA GLU A 58 -20.49 -12.15 6.99
C GLU A 58 -20.59 -13.63 6.56
N GLY A 59 -19.48 -14.36 6.58
CA GLY A 59 -19.43 -15.76 6.20
C GLY A 59 -19.52 -16.04 4.69
N LYS A 60 -19.29 -15.02 3.85
CA LYS A 60 -19.39 -15.13 2.38
C LYS A 60 -18.15 -15.63 1.70
N CYS A 61 -16.98 -15.52 2.35
CA CYS A 61 -15.71 -15.94 1.80
C CYS A 61 -14.75 -16.45 2.87
N SER A 62 -13.70 -17.14 2.44
CA SER A 62 -12.65 -17.64 3.32
C SER A 62 -11.57 -16.58 3.57
N LYS A 63 -10.73 -16.82 4.57
CA LYS A 63 -9.56 -15.98 4.86
C LYS A 63 -8.62 -15.87 3.66
N GLU A 64 -8.38 -16.97 2.96
CA GLU A 64 -7.53 -17.04 1.79
C GLU A 64 -8.08 -16.20 0.63
N GLU A 65 -9.39 -16.22 0.42
CA GLU A 65 -10.06 -15.40 -0.59
C GLU A 65 -9.93 -13.91 -0.28
N VAL A 66 -10.02 -13.52 1.00
CA VAL A 66 -9.79 -12.13 1.43
C VAL A 66 -8.37 -11.70 1.12
N ILE A 67 -7.38 -12.53 1.43
CA ILE A 67 -5.98 -12.25 1.17
C ILE A 67 -5.73 -12.03 -0.33
N GLU A 68 -6.29 -12.88 -1.18
CA GLU A 68 -6.19 -12.72 -2.64
C GLU A 68 -6.89 -11.44 -3.13
N GLN A 69 -8.02 -11.10 -2.55
CA GLN A 69 -8.73 -9.85 -2.88
C GLN A 69 -7.90 -8.61 -2.47
N ILE A 70 -7.29 -8.62 -1.29
CA ILE A 70 -6.42 -7.52 -0.85
C ILE A 70 -5.23 -7.37 -1.80
N LYS A 71 -4.60 -8.45 -2.22
CA LYS A 71 -3.51 -8.41 -3.21
C LYS A 71 -3.95 -7.78 -4.52
N LYS A 72 -5.11 -8.18 -5.01
CA LYS A 72 -5.69 -7.67 -6.26
C LYS A 72 -5.98 -6.16 -6.14
N ASP A 73 -6.63 -5.74 -5.08
CA ASP A 73 -6.97 -4.34 -4.83
C ASP A 73 -5.72 -3.48 -4.68
N THR A 74 -4.71 -3.98 -4.00
CA THR A 74 -3.42 -3.30 -3.83
C THR A 74 -2.72 -3.11 -5.19
N ARG A 75 -2.70 -4.12 -6.04
CA ARG A 75 -2.13 -4.02 -7.40
C ARG A 75 -2.86 -2.98 -8.24
N HIS A 76 -4.20 -3.00 -8.21
CA HIS A 76 -5.01 -2.01 -8.95
C HIS A 76 -4.76 -0.59 -8.43
N PHE A 77 -4.69 -0.41 -7.13
CA PHE A 77 -4.41 0.88 -6.51
C PHE A 77 -3.03 1.42 -6.93
N ALA A 78 -2.00 0.60 -6.82
CA ALA A 78 -0.64 0.96 -7.23
C ALA A 78 -0.56 1.31 -8.73
N LYS A 79 -1.24 0.55 -9.58
CA LYS A 79 -1.31 0.82 -11.02
C LYS A 79 -1.96 2.18 -11.31
N ARG A 80 -3.06 2.49 -10.62
CA ARG A 80 -3.71 3.80 -10.75
C ARG A 80 -2.82 4.95 -10.30
N GLN A 81 -2.10 4.79 -9.18
CA GLN A 81 -1.14 5.79 -8.71
C GLN A 81 -0.02 6.04 -9.73
N LEU A 82 0.59 5.00 -10.27
CA LEU A 82 1.65 5.11 -11.27
C LEU A 82 1.14 5.81 -12.53
N THR A 83 -0.06 5.47 -12.99
CA THR A 83 -0.67 6.11 -14.15
C THR A 83 -0.89 7.60 -13.92
N TRP A 84 -1.37 7.96 -12.74
CA TRP A 84 -1.60 9.36 -12.37
C TRP A 84 -0.29 10.14 -12.31
N PHE A 85 0.71 9.64 -11.59
CA PHE A 85 2.00 10.31 -11.45
C PHE A 85 2.75 10.47 -12.79
N ARG A 86 2.61 9.52 -13.70
CA ARG A 86 3.22 9.63 -15.04
C ARG A 86 2.63 10.74 -15.90
N ARG A 87 1.41 11.16 -15.60
CA ARG A 87 0.75 12.29 -16.29
C ARG A 87 1.21 13.64 -15.77
N GLU A 88 1.65 13.70 -14.52
CA GLU A 88 2.06 14.94 -13.88
C GLU A 88 3.45 15.35 -14.35
N ARG A 89 3.56 16.56 -14.90
CA ARG A 89 4.81 17.06 -15.52
C ARG A 89 5.91 17.32 -14.51
N ASP A 90 5.54 17.74 -13.30
CA ASP A 90 6.49 18.20 -12.28
C ASP A 90 6.86 17.11 -11.28
N VAL A 91 6.43 15.88 -11.52
CA VAL A 91 6.77 14.73 -10.65
C VAL A 91 8.13 14.18 -11.04
N GLN A 92 9.02 14.12 -10.05
CA GLN A 92 10.29 13.40 -10.13
C GLN A 92 10.11 11.99 -9.58
N MET A 93 10.34 10.98 -10.41
CA MET A 93 10.27 9.58 -9.98
C MET A 93 11.64 9.13 -9.47
N ILE A 94 11.66 8.65 -8.24
CA ILE A 94 12.86 8.10 -7.61
C ILE A 94 12.62 6.60 -7.39
N ASP A 95 13.46 5.77 -7.98
CA ASP A 95 13.39 4.33 -7.78
C ASP A 95 14.22 3.95 -6.55
N LYS A 96 13.53 3.53 -5.50
CA LYS A 96 14.14 3.14 -4.22
C LYS A 96 15.15 2.01 -4.38
N ASP A 97 14.93 1.09 -5.30
CA ASP A 97 15.78 -0.08 -5.49
C ASP A 97 17.15 0.25 -6.11
N GLN A 98 17.33 1.46 -6.65
CA GLN A 98 18.59 1.95 -7.19
C GLN A 98 19.54 2.49 -6.13
N PHE A 99 19.11 2.56 -4.88
CA PHE A 99 19.90 3.11 -3.77
C PHE A 99 20.23 2.03 -2.76
N ALA A 100 21.48 2.08 -2.24
CA ALA A 100 21.96 1.12 -1.27
C ALA A 100 21.36 1.30 0.12
N THR A 101 21.11 2.56 0.53
CA THR A 101 20.59 2.91 1.86
C THR A 101 19.49 3.96 1.76
N GLU A 102 18.70 4.08 2.82
CA GLU A 102 17.68 5.15 2.93
C GLU A 102 18.32 6.55 2.99
N SER A 103 19.50 6.67 3.58
CA SER A 103 20.27 7.92 3.62
C SER A 103 20.62 8.42 2.22
N ASP A 104 20.98 7.51 1.31
CA ASP A 104 21.28 7.86 -0.09
C ASP A 104 20.04 8.42 -0.80
N ILE A 105 18.86 7.87 -0.51
CA ILE A 105 17.58 8.36 -1.04
C ILE A 105 17.30 9.77 -0.51
N VAL A 106 17.52 10.02 0.78
CA VAL A 106 17.33 11.35 1.39
C VAL A 106 18.27 12.37 0.76
N GLU A 107 19.54 12.03 0.55
CA GLU A 107 20.51 12.89 -0.13
C GLU A 107 20.08 13.24 -1.55
N GLU A 108 19.57 12.28 -2.30
CA GLU A 108 19.04 12.51 -3.64
C GLU A 108 17.82 13.43 -3.64
N ILE A 109 16.91 13.24 -2.68
CA ILE A 109 15.73 14.12 -2.51
C ILE A 109 16.18 15.55 -2.22
N ILE A 110 17.15 15.74 -1.32
CA ILE A 110 17.70 17.06 -0.98
C ILE A 110 18.37 17.69 -2.19
N ARG A 111 19.16 16.91 -2.96
CA ARG A 111 19.81 17.38 -4.16
C ARG A 111 18.80 17.89 -5.19
N LEU A 112 17.76 17.11 -5.46
CA LEU A 112 16.69 17.49 -6.39
C LEU A 112 15.93 18.72 -5.92
N ALA A 113 15.65 18.83 -4.62
CA ALA A 113 14.97 19.97 -4.04
C ALA A 113 15.79 21.26 -4.18
N LYS A 114 17.11 21.20 -3.98
CA LYS A 114 18.02 22.32 -4.21
C LYS A 114 18.10 22.71 -5.67
N GLU A 115 18.18 21.73 -6.57
CA GLU A 115 18.20 21.96 -8.03
C GLU A 115 16.93 22.67 -8.51
N LYS A 116 15.78 22.33 -7.90
CA LYS A 116 14.48 22.96 -8.18
C LYS A 116 14.26 24.29 -7.48
N GLY A 117 15.17 24.73 -6.62
CA GLY A 117 15.06 25.97 -5.89
C GLY A 117 14.07 25.94 -4.71
N ILE A 118 13.70 24.75 -4.22
CA ILE A 118 12.79 24.56 -3.08
C ILE A 118 13.52 24.71 -1.74
N LEU A 119 14.81 24.37 -1.73
CA LEU A 119 15.69 24.46 -0.58
C LEU A 119 16.83 25.47 -0.79
#